data_1c546db1d62d97141da46a9c91cb8199
#
_entry.id   1c546db1d62d97141da46a9c91cb8199
#
_cell.length_a   1.000
_cell.length_b   1.000
_cell.length_c   1.000
_cell.angle_alpha   90.00
_cell.angle_beta   90.00
_cell.angle_gamma   90.00
#
_symmetry.space_group_name_H-M   'P 1'
#
loop_
_entity.id
_entity.type
_entity.pdbx_description
1 polymer ?
#
loop_
_entity_poly.entity_id
_entity_poly.type
_entity_poly.pdbx_seq_one_letter_code
_entity_poly.pdbx_strand_id
1 'polypeptide(L)'
;YIEDEINEIVTTYDDKIASIGFESNKLTLNGSTKKTSAHAIKENETVYLPISEMKDVYDIQIDNIADSKIIVIDSLEKEQVQAKTKSDVSVKAKKEGFSKTVDKIEKDNQVIVIKNNNNEISEKGWTKIRTQSGMLGYVKTSKLDEITTTREAKEQTKQITGKVDMFWDYYSQYVKAPDRTGQVIDGINVVSPSFFYLDKNDGTLKDNVGDAGIAYINWAHSNGYKVWPMISNADAGIKVTSTILNSYSKRQQLI
;
A
#
# COMPACT_ATOMS: atom_id res chain seq x y z
N TYR A 1 10.92 -0.36 -9.84
CA TYR A 1 12.05 -0.12 -10.77
C TYR A 1 12.75 -1.44 -11.14
N ILE A 2 13.48 -1.42 -12.24
CA ILE A 2 14.33 -2.55 -12.64
C ILE A 2 15.69 -2.40 -11.97
N GLU A 3 16.17 -3.48 -11.35
CA GLU A 3 17.50 -3.56 -10.77
C GLU A 3 18.38 -4.43 -11.67
N ASP A 4 19.22 -3.77 -12.46
CA ASP A 4 20.05 -4.42 -13.48
C ASP A 4 21.14 -5.32 -12.87
N GLU A 5 21.63 -5.02 -11.66
CA GLU A 5 22.67 -5.79 -10.97
C GLU A 5 22.24 -7.25 -10.74
N ILE A 6 20.96 -7.49 -10.52
CA ILE A 6 20.41 -8.83 -10.24
C ILE A 6 19.40 -9.31 -11.29
N ASN A 7 19.14 -8.52 -12.34
CA ASN A 7 18.15 -8.79 -13.38
C ASN A 7 16.74 -9.08 -12.80
N GLU A 8 16.30 -8.24 -11.87
CA GLU A 8 15.01 -8.35 -11.18
C GLU A 8 14.26 -7.03 -11.22
N ILE A 9 12.94 -7.09 -11.15
CA ILE A 9 12.13 -5.92 -10.86
C ILE A 9 11.91 -5.81 -9.36
N VAL A 10 12.13 -4.63 -8.81
CA VAL A 10 11.90 -4.31 -7.40
C VAL A 10 10.66 -3.46 -7.26
N THR A 11 9.80 -3.83 -6.35
CA THR A 11 8.58 -3.09 -5.99
C THR A 11 8.45 -3.01 -4.47
N THR A 12 7.77 -1.97 -4.01
CA THR A 12 7.54 -1.73 -2.59
C THR A 12 6.07 -1.48 -2.32
N TYR A 13 5.59 -1.93 -1.18
CA TYR A 13 4.23 -1.68 -0.73
C TYR A 13 4.18 -1.76 0.80
N ASP A 14 3.79 -0.65 1.46
CA ASP A 14 3.83 -0.50 2.92
C ASP A 14 5.25 -0.80 3.46
N ASP A 15 5.39 -1.76 4.36
CA ASP A 15 6.66 -2.24 4.92
C ASP A 15 7.30 -3.38 4.11
N LYS A 16 6.76 -3.68 2.93
CA LYS A 16 7.21 -4.78 2.07
C LYS A 16 8.10 -4.28 0.94
N ILE A 17 9.23 -4.92 0.77
CA ILE A 17 10.12 -4.78 -0.39
C ILE A 17 10.20 -6.12 -1.08
N ALA A 18 9.81 -6.16 -2.34
CA ALA A 18 9.81 -7.37 -3.13
C ALA A 18 10.64 -7.24 -4.39
N SER A 19 11.38 -8.30 -4.74
CA SER A 19 12.03 -8.43 -6.05
C SER A 19 11.61 -9.70 -6.75
N ILE A 20 11.41 -9.62 -8.08
CA ILE A 20 10.99 -10.71 -8.93
C ILE A 20 11.91 -10.78 -10.14
N GLY A 21 12.50 -11.96 -10.38
CA GLY A 21 13.42 -12.17 -11.48
C GLY A 21 12.74 -12.17 -12.86
N PHE A 22 13.46 -11.69 -13.88
CA PHE A 22 13.01 -11.75 -15.27
C PHE A 22 13.25 -13.13 -15.91
N GLU A 23 14.22 -13.88 -15.44
CA GLU A 23 14.59 -15.20 -15.98
C GLU A 23 14.55 -16.30 -14.92
N SER A 24 14.25 -15.95 -13.70
CA SER A 24 14.18 -16.86 -12.56
C SER A 24 12.80 -16.86 -11.91
N ASN A 25 12.24 -18.04 -11.71
CA ASN A 25 10.99 -18.21 -10.96
C ASN A 25 11.24 -18.03 -9.46
N LYS A 26 11.53 -16.78 -9.06
CA LYS A 26 11.95 -16.41 -7.71
C LYS A 26 11.30 -15.08 -7.31
N LEU A 27 10.74 -15.05 -6.12
CA LEU A 27 10.31 -13.83 -5.42
C LEU A 27 11.11 -13.72 -4.13
N THR A 28 11.76 -12.60 -3.93
CA THR A 28 12.34 -12.24 -2.63
C THR A 28 11.45 -11.17 -2.00
N LEU A 29 10.99 -11.42 -0.77
CA LEU A 29 10.14 -10.51 0.00
C LEU A 29 10.80 -10.26 1.35
N ASN A 30 11.13 -9.01 1.66
CA ASN A 30 11.84 -8.61 2.89
C ASN A 30 13.04 -9.54 3.21
N GLY A 31 13.89 -9.78 2.21
CA GLY A 31 15.06 -10.65 2.31
C GLY A 31 14.81 -12.16 2.28
N SER A 32 13.56 -12.62 2.40
CA SER A 32 13.20 -14.04 2.32
C SER A 32 12.83 -14.43 0.91
N THR A 33 13.46 -15.48 0.38
CA THR A 33 13.26 -15.94 -1.00
C THR A 33 12.35 -17.17 -1.07
N LYS A 34 11.41 -17.17 -2.00
CA LYS A 34 10.59 -18.33 -2.35
C LYS A 34 10.58 -18.58 -3.86
N LYS A 35 10.33 -19.83 -4.24
CA LYS A 35 10.09 -20.20 -5.64
C LYS A 35 8.67 -19.77 -6.06
N THR A 36 8.55 -19.25 -7.28
CA THR A 36 7.29 -18.82 -7.89
C THR A 36 6.87 -19.74 -9.03
N SER A 37 5.61 -19.64 -9.43
CA SER A 37 5.07 -20.37 -10.58
C SER A 37 5.47 -19.74 -11.92
N ALA A 38 5.78 -18.46 -11.92
CA ALA A 38 6.19 -17.69 -13.09
C ALA A 38 7.19 -16.59 -12.69
N HIS A 39 7.87 -16.02 -13.67
CA HIS A 39 8.81 -14.92 -13.54
C HIS A 39 8.21 -13.62 -14.10
N ALA A 40 8.86 -12.49 -13.86
CA ALA A 40 8.53 -11.22 -14.51
C ALA A 40 8.89 -11.28 -16.00
N ILE A 41 8.09 -10.61 -16.83
CA ILE A 41 8.33 -10.52 -18.27
C ILE A 41 8.42 -9.04 -18.64
N LYS A 42 9.40 -8.68 -19.48
CA LYS A 42 9.50 -7.36 -20.07
C LYS A 42 9.23 -7.46 -21.57
N GLU A 43 8.18 -6.77 -22.02
CA GLU A 43 7.85 -6.64 -23.44
C GLU A 43 7.81 -5.16 -23.80
N ASN A 44 8.68 -4.77 -24.72
CA ASN A 44 8.91 -3.36 -25.04
C ASN A 44 9.26 -2.56 -23.76
N GLU A 45 8.53 -1.51 -23.47
CA GLU A 45 8.70 -0.67 -22.26
C GLU A 45 7.82 -1.11 -21.08
N THR A 46 7.06 -2.22 -21.24
CA THR A 46 6.10 -2.69 -20.24
C THR A 46 6.62 -3.91 -19.49
N VAL A 47 6.52 -3.88 -18.17
CA VAL A 47 6.84 -5.01 -17.31
C VAL A 47 5.56 -5.67 -16.84
N TYR A 48 5.48 -6.99 -17.01
CA TYR A 48 4.39 -7.84 -16.55
C TYR A 48 4.86 -8.65 -15.35
N LEU A 49 4.06 -8.66 -14.29
CA LEU A 49 4.32 -9.41 -13.07
C LEU A 49 3.34 -10.58 -12.94
N PRO A 50 3.77 -11.73 -12.40
CA PRO A 50 2.87 -12.86 -12.18
C PRO A 50 1.86 -12.51 -11.08
N ILE A 51 0.60 -12.35 -11.45
CA ILE A 51 -0.45 -11.85 -10.56
C ILE A 51 -0.65 -12.74 -9.32
N SER A 52 -0.43 -14.05 -9.45
CA SER A 52 -0.53 -14.99 -8.33
C SER A 52 0.42 -14.68 -7.17
N GLU A 53 1.57 -14.08 -7.47
CA GLU A 53 2.59 -13.74 -6.49
C GLU A 53 2.36 -12.36 -5.88
N MET A 54 1.62 -11.50 -6.58
CA MET A 54 1.37 -10.12 -6.17
C MET A 54 0.49 -10.00 -4.92
N LYS A 55 -0.32 -11.02 -4.62
CA LYS A 55 -1.11 -11.07 -3.38
C LYS A 55 -0.25 -11.08 -2.10
N ASP A 56 0.99 -11.55 -2.18
CA ASP A 56 1.89 -11.58 -1.02
C ASP A 56 2.61 -10.24 -0.82
N VAL A 57 2.75 -9.48 -1.90
CA VAL A 57 3.38 -8.15 -1.91
C VAL A 57 2.35 -7.06 -1.59
N TYR A 58 1.25 -7.06 -2.33
CA TYR A 58 0.16 -6.11 -2.16
C TYR A 58 -0.99 -6.76 -1.39
N ASP A 59 -1.61 -6.04 -0.49
CA ASP A 59 -2.79 -6.52 0.24
C ASP A 59 -4.01 -6.58 -0.69
N ILE A 60 -4.04 -7.60 -1.55
CA ILE A 60 -5.08 -7.83 -2.56
C ILE A 60 -5.61 -9.26 -2.50
N GLN A 61 -6.90 -9.40 -2.82
CA GLN A 61 -7.54 -10.66 -3.16
C GLN A 61 -7.70 -10.75 -4.67
N ILE A 62 -7.47 -11.95 -5.22
CA ILE A 62 -7.58 -12.21 -6.66
C ILE A 62 -8.52 -13.39 -6.86
N ASP A 63 -9.61 -13.17 -7.59
CA ASP A 63 -10.58 -14.19 -7.93
C ASP A 63 -10.63 -14.36 -9.45
N ASN A 64 -10.40 -15.57 -9.93
CA ASN A 64 -10.57 -15.94 -11.33
C ASN A 64 -11.93 -16.60 -11.53
N ILE A 65 -12.86 -15.90 -12.17
CA ILE A 65 -14.22 -16.39 -12.45
C ILE A 65 -14.21 -17.02 -13.85
N ALA A 66 -13.94 -18.31 -13.91
CA ALA A 66 -13.69 -19.04 -15.16
C ALA A 66 -14.85 -18.92 -16.16
N ASP A 67 -16.10 -19.02 -15.70
CA ASP A 67 -17.30 -19.01 -16.54
C ASP A 67 -17.48 -17.67 -17.30
N SER A 68 -17.20 -16.57 -16.64
CA SER A 68 -17.28 -15.23 -17.25
C SER A 68 -15.96 -14.75 -17.85
N LYS A 69 -14.86 -15.47 -17.61
CA LYS A 69 -13.49 -15.09 -17.99
C LYS A 69 -13.08 -13.74 -17.40
N ILE A 70 -13.55 -13.41 -16.20
CA ILE A 70 -13.25 -12.18 -15.49
C ILE A 70 -12.27 -12.47 -14.36
N ILE A 71 -11.21 -11.66 -14.26
CA ILE A 71 -10.34 -11.62 -13.10
C ILE A 71 -10.74 -10.42 -12.26
N VAL A 72 -11.07 -10.67 -11.01
CA VAL A 72 -11.39 -9.64 -10.02
C VAL A 72 -10.17 -9.44 -9.12
N ILE A 73 -9.78 -8.19 -8.92
CA ILE A 73 -8.72 -7.81 -7.99
C ILE A 73 -9.31 -6.81 -7.00
N ASP A 74 -9.42 -7.22 -5.75
CA ASP A 74 -9.91 -6.39 -4.65
C ASP A 74 -8.78 -6.01 -3.70
N SER A 75 -8.66 -4.73 -3.37
CA SER A 75 -7.78 -4.29 -2.28
C SER A 75 -8.37 -4.74 -0.94
N LEU A 76 -7.57 -5.43 -0.13
CA LEU A 76 -7.96 -5.84 1.23
C LEU A 76 -7.96 -4.67 2.23
N GLU A 77 -7.39 -3.55 1.85
CA GLU A 77 -7.38 -2.33 2.67
C GLU A 77 -8.67 -1.50 2.54
N LYS A 78 -9.44 -1.75 1.48
CA LYS A 78 -10.69 -1.01 1.25
C LYS A 78 -11.87 -1.71 1.93
N GLU A 79 -12.79 -0.88 2.40
CA GLU A 79 -14.10 -1.35 2.86
C GLU A 79 -14.75 -2.22 1.78
N GLN A 80 -15.39 -3.30 2.20
CA GLN A 80 -16.23 -4.10 1.34
C GLN A 80 -17.65 -4.17 1.92
N VAL A 81 -18.61 -3.77 1.12
CA VAL A 81 -20.03 -3.81 1.46
C VAL A 81 -20.71 -4.88 0.61
N GLN A 82 -21.56 -5.67 1.23
CA GLN A 82 -22.38 -6.69 0.57
C GLN A 82 -23.86 -6.42 0.77
N ALA A 83 -24.66 -6.95 -0.12
CA ALA A 83 -26.12 -6.94 -0.02
C ALA A 83 -26.70 -8.22 -0.60
N LYS A 84 -27.96 -8.53 -0.25
CA LYS A 84 -28.75 -9.58 -0.91
C LYS A 84 -29.82 -8.98 -1.80
N THR A 85 -30.20 -9.73 -2.84
CA THR A 85 -31.33 -9.37 -3.72
C THR A 85 -32.65 -9.82 -3.10
N LYS A 86 -33.65 -8.92 -2.99
CA LYS A 86 -35.01 -9.22 -2.48
C LYS A 86 -35.86 -10.04 -3.44
N SER A 87 -35.52 -10.02 -4.70
CA SER A 87 -36.21 -10.71 -5.80
C SER A 87 -35.25 -10.88 -6.96
N ASP A 88 -35.65 -11.62 -7.98
CA ASP A 88 -34.91 -11.65 -9.23
C ASP A 88 -34.76 -10.23 -9.79
N VAL A 89 -33.54 -9.89 -10.19
CA VAL A 89 -33.19 -8.56 -10.70
C VAL A 89 -32.36 -8.65 -11.98
N SER A 90 -32.64 -7.73 -12.90
CA SER A 90 -31.78 -7.49 -14.05
C SER A 90 -30.78 -6.41 -13.73
N VAL A 91 -29.50 -6.71 -13.83
CA VAL A 91 -28.41 -5.76 -13.64
C VAL A 91 -28.27 -4.92 -14.91
N LYS A 92 -28.32 -3.62 -14.79
CA LYS A 92 -28.32 -2.67 -15.91
C LYS A 92 -26.95 -2.05 -16.12
N ALA A 93 -26.59 -1.78 -17.39
CA ALA A 93 -25.34 -1.12 -17.74
C ALA A 93 -25.28 0.36 -17.28
N LYS A 94 -26.44 1.01 -17.14
CA LYS A 94 -26.59 2.40 -16.70
C LYS A 94 -27.69 2.50 -15.66
N LYS A 95 -27.77 3.62 -14.95
CA LYS A 95 -28.82 3.96 -13.93
C LYS A 95 -30.17 4.27 -14.58
N GLU A 96 -30.63 3.40 -15.50
CA GLU A 96 -31.83 3.59 -16.31
C GLU A 96 -32.55 2.25 -16.54
N GLY A 97 -33.87 2.24 -16.42
CA GLY A 97 -34.68 1.03 -16.55
C GLY A 97 -34.58 0.36 -17.93
N PHE A 98 -34.49 1.14 -18.98
CA PHE A 98 -34.38 0.65 -20.36
C PHE A 98 -32.96 0.37 -20.83
N SER A 99 -31.97 0.59 -19.97
CA SER A 99 -30.58 0.28 -20.28
C SER A 99 -30.38 -1.22 -20.51
N LYS A 100 -29.34 -1.56 -21.30
CA LYS A 100 -28.95 -2.96 -21.56
C LYS A 100 -28.80 -3.73 -20.26
N THR A 101 -29.34 -4.93 -20.20
CA THR A 101 -29.09 -5.88 -19.10
C THR A 101 -27.73 -6.53 -19.33
N VAL A 102 -26.86 -6.44 -18.35
CA VAL A 102 -25.50 -7.01 -18.36
C VAL A 102 -25.44 -8.34 -17.62
N ASP A 103 -26.33 -8.54 -16.65
CA ASP A 103 -26.44 -9.77 -15.87
C ASP A 103 -27.85 -9.94 -15.29
N LYS A 104 -28.17 -11.14 -14.81
CA LYS A 104 -29.40 -11.45 -14.09
C LYS A 104 -29.05 -12.17 -12.80
N ILE A 105 -29.64 -11.76 -11.71
CA ILE A 105 -29.39 -12.30 -10.38
C ILE A 105 -30.72 -12.78 -9.81
N GLU A 106 -30.75 -14.00 -9.31
CA GLU A 106 -31.90 -14.56 -8.62
C GLU A 106 -32.07 -13.95 -7.22
N LYS A 107 -33.25 -14.12 -6.64
CA LYS A 107 -33.54 -13.73 -5.27
C LYS A 107 -32.54 -14.37 -4.29
N ASP A 108 -32.28 -13.67 -3.17
CA ASP A 108 -31.42 -14.10 -2.05
C ASP A 108 -29.93 -14.28 -2.41
N ASN A 109 -29.51 -13.91 -3.63
CA ASN A 109 -28.10 -13.95 -4.00
C ASN A 109 -27.34 -12.73 -3.47
N GLN A 110 -26.10 -12.98 -3.05
CA GLN A 110 -25.19 -11.95 -2.57
C GLN A 110 -24.57 -11.18 -3.73
N VAL A 111 -24.37 -9.88 -3.53
CA VAL A 111 -23.68 -8.98 -4.44
C VAL A 111 -22.74 -8.07 -3.67
N ILE A 112 -21.64 -7.66 -4.28
CA ILE A 112 -20.77 -6.62 -3.74
C ILE A 112 -21.36 -5.26 -4.11
N VAL A 113 -21.57 -4.40 -3.13
CA VAL A 113 -22.02 -3.02 -3.32
C VAL A 113 -20.81 -2.12 -3.53
N ILE A 114 -20.84 -1.30 -4.57
CA ILE A 114 -19.79 -0.35 -4.88
C ILE A 114 -20.31 1.06 -4.58
N LYS A 115 -19.76 1.68 -3.55
CA LYS A 115 -20.08 3.06 -3.19
C LYS A 115 -19.62 4.02 -4.30
N ASN A 116 -20.31 5.14 -4.43
CA ASN A 116 -19.94 6.21 -5.36
C ASN A 116 -18.78 7.04 -4.81
N ASN A 117 -18.33 8.05 -5.55
CA ASN A 117 -17.22 8.92 -5.16
C ASN A 117 -17.51 9.74 -3.89
N ASN A 118 -18.77 9.88 -3.49
CA ASN A 118 -19.20 10.54 -2.25
C ASN A 118 -19.35 9.55 -1.09
N ASN A 119 -18.89 8.31 -1.24
CA ASN A 119 -19.03 7.22 -0.26
C ASN A 119 -20.48 6.80 0.00
N GLU A 120 -21.40 7.02 -0.95
CA GLU A 120 -22.81 6.68 -0.85
C GLU A 120 -23.10 5.37 -1.58
N ILE A 121 -23.98 4.56 -1.00
CA ILE A 121 -24.44 3.28 -1.57
C ILE A 121 -25.40 3.51 -2.75
N SER A 122 -26.21 4.57 -2.67
CA SER A 122 -27.27 4.85 -3.63
C SER A 122 -27.08 6.20 -4.31
N GLU A 123 -27.31 6.23 -5.61
CA GLU A 123 -27.38 7.47 -6.38
C GLU A 123 -28.64 7.46 -7.24
N LYS A 124 -29.53 8.42 -7.00
CA LYS A 124 -30.84 8.55 -7.69
C LYS A 124 -31.66 7.24 -7.66
N GLY A 125 -31.61 6.51 -6.54
CA GLY A 125 -32.34 5.26 -6.33
C GLY A 125 -31.73 4.03 -7.06
N TRP A 126 -30.49 4.15 -7.51
CA TRP A 126 -29.71 3.07 -8.09
C TRP A 126 -28.43 2.80 -7.29
N THR A 127 -28.09 1.52 -7.13
CA THR A 127 -26.86 1.06 -6.49
C THR A 127 -25.99 0.39 -7.53
N LYS A 128 -24.71 0.76 -7.57
CA LYS A 128 -23.72 0.04 -8.38
C LYS A 128 -23.31 -1.22 -7.63
N ILE A 129 -23.32 -2.33 -8.34
CA ILE A 129 -22.97 -3.63 -7.77
C ILE A 129 -21.98 -4.39 -8.67
N ARG A 130 -21.29 -5.34 -8.06
CA ARG A 130 -20.61 -6.45 -8.76
C ARG A 130 -21.33 -7.75 -8.44
N THR A 131 -21.66 -8.50 -9.47
CA THR A 131 -22.30 -9.82 -9.36
C THR A 131 -21.29 -10.90 -9.01
N GLN A 132 -21.76 -12.10 -8.66
CA GLN A 132 -20.90 -13.26 -8.44
C GLN A 132 -20.15 -13.68 -9.72
N SER A 133 -20.72 -13.41 -10.91
CA SER A 133 -20.04 -13.60 -12.19
C SER A 133 -18.97 -12.54 -12.49
N GLY A 134 -18.74 -11.56 -11.58
CA GLY A 134 -17.78 -10.48 -11.75
C GLY A 134 -18.28 -9.29 -12.56
N MET A 135 -19.50 -9.33 -13.08
CA MET A 135 -20.08 -8.27 -13.89
C MET A 135 -20.40 -7.04 -13.03
N LEU A 136 -20.07 -5.87 -13.57
CA LEU A 136 -20.41 -4.57 -12.95
C LEU A 136 -21.66 -3.98 -13.59
N GLY A 137 -22.55 -3.45 -12.76
CA GLY A 137 -23.74 -2.77 -13.26
C GLY A 137 -24.57 -2.14 -12.15
N TYR A 138 -25.80 -1.80 -12.46
CA TYR A 138 -26.70 -1.06 -11.57
C TYR A 138 -28.00 -1.83 -11.34
N VAL A 139 -28.46 -1.82 -10.11
CA VAL A 139 -29.79 -2.30 -9.71
C VAL A 139 -30.54 -1.20 -8.96
N LYS A 140 -31.89 -1.26 -8.94
CA LYS A 140 -32.66 -0.38 -8.05
C LYS A 140 -32.29 -0.66 -6.60
N THR A 141 -31.94 0.35 -5.83
CA THR A 141 -31.58 0.23 -4.40
C THR A 141 -32.67 -0.47 -3.60
N SER A 142 -33.95 -0.24 -3.95
CA SER A 142 -35.10 -0.89 -3.32
C SER A 142 -35.17 -2.42 -3.51
N LYS A 143 -34.38 -2.96 -4.42
CA LYS A 143 -34.26 -4.40 -4.68
C LYS A 143 -33.17 -5.08 -3.87
N LEU A 144 -32.44 -4.33 -3.05
CA LEU A 144 -31.40 -4.84 -2.18
C LEU A 144 -31.87 -4.90 -0.74
N ASP A 145 -31.37 -5.86 -0.01
CA ASP A 145 -31.57 -6.06 1.44
C ASP A 145 -30.28 -6.48 2.12
N GLU A 146 -30.31 -6.56 3.44
CA GLU A 146 -29.18 -7.00 4.27
C GLU A 146 -27.85 -6.33 3.87
N ILE A 147 -27.88 -5.00 3.68
CA ILE A 147 -26.66 -4.27 3.33
C ILE A 147 -25.75 -4.23 4.56
N THR A 148 -24.61 -4.89 4.48
CA THR A 148 -23.67 -5.04 5.59
C THR A 148 -22.24 -4.79 5.13
N THR A 149 -21.43 -4.18 5.99
CA THR A 149 -19.97 -4.12 5.80
C THR A 149 -19.37 -5.45 6.22
N THR A 150 -18.74 -6.14 5.27
CA THR A 150 -18.09 -7.44 5.51
C THR A 150 -16.59 -7.31 5.72
N ARG A 151 -16.02 -6.18 5.39
CA ARG A 151 -14.64 -5.79 5.68
C ARG A 151 -14.59 -4.28 5.89
N GLU A 152 -14.06 -3.88 7.04
CA GLU A 152 -13.76 -2.47 7.29
C GLU A 152 -12.55 -2.02 6.49
N ALA A 153 -12.49 -0.72 6.17
CA ALA A 153 -11.30 -0.14 5.60
C ALA A 153 -10.16 -0.20 6.63
N LYS A 154 -8.97 -0.63 6.19
CA LYS A 154 -7.77 -0.54 7.02
C LYS A 154 -7.52 0.93 7.34
N GLU A 155 -7.31 1.26 8.60
CA GLU A 155 -6.88 2.61 8.95
C GLU A 155 -5.56 2.90 8.24
N GLN A 156 -5.61 3.75 7.24
CA GLN A 156 -4.38 4.26 6.64
C GLN A 156 -3.68 5.09 7.72
N THR A 157 -2.42 4.78 7.99
CA THR A 157 -1.56 5.71 8.74
C THR A 157 -1.76 7.09 8.12
N LYS A 158 -2.27 8.03 8.92
CA LYS A 158 -2.66 9.38 8.43
C LYS A 158 -1.53 9.94 7.59
N GLN A 159 -1.67 9.87 6.28
CA GLN A 159 -0.74 10.56 5.39
C GLN A 159 -0.87 12.05 5.65
N ILE A 160 0.26 12.75 5.65
CA ILE A 160 0.23 14.21 5.69
C ILE A 160 -0.43 14.66 4.39
N THR A 161 -1.62 15.24 4.52
CA THR A 161 -2.32 15.87 3.38
C THR A 161 -1.98 17.35 3.37
N GLY A 162 -1.48 17.84 2.23
CA GLY A 162 -1.12 19.25 2.07
C GLY A 162 0.38 19.51 2.24
N LYS A 163 0.71 20.67 2.78
CA LYS A 163 2.10 21.12 2.91
C LYS A 163 2.82 20.36 4.04
N VAL A 164 4.06 19.96 3.78
CA VAL A 164 4.97 19.42 4.79
C VAL A 164 5.78 20.58 5.36
N ASP A 165 5.56 20.88 6.62
CA ASP A 165 6.36 21.82 7.40
C ASP A 165 7.22 21.02 8.37
N MET A 166 8.53 20.95 8.07
CA MET A 166 9.48 20.06 8.72
C MET A 166 10.50 20.83 9.55
N PHE A 167 10.81 20.26 10.70
CA PHE A 167 11.85 20.74 11.60
C PHE A 167 12.94 19.67 11.74
N TRP A 168 14.21 20.06 11.57
CA TRP A 168 15.37 19.18 11.76
C TRP A 168 15.96 19.37 13.13
N ASP A 169 16.14 18.28 13.87
CA ASP A 169 16.89 18.23 15.10
C ASP A 169 18.19 17.43 14.90
N TYR A 170 19.32 18.14 15.00
CA TYR A 170 20.62 17.50 14.87
C TYR A 170 21.10 16.94 16.20
N TYR A 171 21.51 15.69 16.16
CA TYR A 171 22.34 15.07 17.19
C TYR A 171 23.17 13.94 16.57
N SER A 172 24.17 13.48 17.31
CA SER A 172 25.18 12.55 16.82
C SER A 172 25.58 11.59 17.94
N GLN A 173 26.52 10.72 17.65
CA GLN A 173 27.11 9.86 18.69
C GLN A 173 27.70 10.65 19.90
N TYR A 174 27.94 11.94 19.74
CA TYR A 174 28.48 12.81 20.78
C TYR A 174 27.44 13.74 21.40
N VAL A 175 26.32 13.94 20.75
CA VAL A 175 25.26 14.87 21.15
C VAL A 175 23.95 14.09 21.24
N LYS A 176 23.41 13.94 22.45
CA LYS A 176 22.14 13.26 22.70
C LYS A 176 20.95 14.00 22.09
N ALA A 177 19.87 13.28 21.83
CA ALA A 177 18.60 13.88 21.48
C ALA A 177 18.18 14.93 22.53
N PRO A 178 17.70 16.11 22.09
CA PRO A 178 17.27 17.14 23.01
C PRO A 178 16.04 16.70 23.81
N ASP A 179 15.98 17.08 25.08
CA ASP A 179 14.77 16.95 25.87
C ASP A 179 13.77 18.03 25.44
N ARG A 180 12.68 17.57 24.82
CA ARG A 180 11.59 18.40 24.34
C ARG A 180 10.34 18.33 25.23
N THR A 181 10.44 17.74 26.42
CA THR A 181 9.32 17.57 27.33
C THR A 181 8.57 18.87 27.57
N GLY A 182 7.27 18.90 27.37
CA GLY A 182 6.42 20.07 27.55
C GLY A 182 6.56 21.17 26.48
N GLN A 183 7.40 20.98 25.45
CA GLN A 183 7.53 21.93 24.35
C GLN A 183 6.52 21.63 23.25
N VAL A 184 5.99 22.67 22.63
CA VAL A 184 5.19 22.63 21.41
C VAL A 184 5.87 23.53 20.38
N ILE A 185 6.01 23.05 19.16
CA ILE A 185 6.56 23.82 18.04
C ILE A 185 5.42 24.08 17.06
N ASP A 186 4.96 25.31 17.05
CA ASP A 186 3.85 25.70 16.17
C ASP A 186 4.24 25.68 14.69
N GLY A 187 3.29 25.33 13.84
CA GLY A 187 3.44 25.41 12.39
C GLY A 187 4.17 24.23 11.75
N ILE A 188 4.55 23.20 12.51
CA ILE A 188 5.16 21.98 11.96
C ILE A 188 4.22 20.78 12.04
N ASN A 189 4.44 19.83 11.14
CA ASN A 189 3.77 18.53 11.17
C ASN A 189 4.74 17.34 11.10
N VAL A 190 6.02 17.61 10.85
CA VAL A 190 7.09 16.61 10.81
C VAL A 190 8.29 17.08 11.61
N VAL A 191 8.91 16.16 12.35
CA VAL A 191 10.23 16.31 12.92
C VAL A 191 11.18 15.30 12.29
N SER A 192 12.38 15.76 11.93
CA SER A 192 13.40 14.92 11.26
C SER A 192 14.68 14.88 12.10
N PRO A 193 14.74 13.96 13.06
CA PRO A 193 15.93 13.77 13.88
C PRO A 193 17.04 13.03 13.12
N SER A 194 18.30 13.38 13.34
CA SER A 194 19.46 12.67 12.78
C SER A 194 19.78 11.40 13.57
N PHE A 195 18.84 10.45 13.56
CA PHE A 195 18.97 9.20 14.31
C PHE A 195 19.98 8.22 13.73
N PHE A 196 20.10 8.19 12.41
CA PHE A 196 20.86 7.16 11.73
C PHE A 196 22.02 7.74 10.94
N TYR A 197 23.09 6.98 10.84
CA TYR A 197 24.24 7.37 10.03
C TYR A 197 24.96 6.16 9.42
N LEU A 198 25.59 6.42 8.27
CA LEU A 198 26.46 5.45 7.60
C LEU A 198 27.81 5.47 8.31
N ASP A 199 28.33 4.30 8.67
CA ASP A 199 29.63 4.15 9.31
C ASP A 199 30.59 3.38 8.41
N LYS A 200 30.12 2.30 7.80
CA LYS A 200 30.91 1.38 6.97
C LYS A 200 30.38 1.34 5.54
N ASN A 201 31.18 0.77 4.66
CA ASN A 201 30.85 0.62 3.24
C ASN A 201 30.04 -0.65 2.92
N ASP A 202 29.45 -1.30 3.91
CA ASP A 202 28.63 -2.51 3.78
C ASP A 202 27.12 -2.22 3.69
N GLY A 203 26.70 -1.00 3.98
CA GLY A 203 25.30 -0.60 4.02
C GLY A 203 24.67 -0.68 5.40
N THR A 204 25.40 -1.14 6.42
CA THR A 204 24.91 -1.16 7.80
C THR A 204 24.72 0.26 8.31
N LEU A 205 23.55 0.55 8.87
CA LEU A 205 23.27 1.77 9.59
C LEU A 205 23.70 1.62 11.05
N LYS A 206 24.32 2.66 11.58
CA LYS A 206 24.39 2.88 13.03
C LYS A 206 23.21 3.73 13.45
N ASP A 207 22.61 3.39 14.57
CA ASP A 207 21.61 4.21 15.22
C ASP A 207 22.16 4.96 16.43
N ASN A 208 21.56 6.09 16.70
CA ASN A 208 21.87 6.94 17.84
C ASN A 208 20.60 7.26 18.65
N VAL A 209 19.60 6.38 18.56
CA VAL A 209 18.29 6.58 19.18
C VAL A 209 18.38 6.55 20.70
N GLY A 210 18.78 5.44 21.27
CA GLY A 210 18.86 5.25 22.73
C GLY A 210 17.60 5.72 23.47
N ASP A 211 17.66 5.80 24.79
CA ASP A 211 16.52 6.23 25.62
C ASP A 211 16.09 7.68 25.33
N ALA A 212 17.06 8.57 25.04
CA ALA A 212 16.79 9.97 24.72
C ALA A 212 16.03 10.11 23.39
N GLY A 213 16.39 9.30 22.38
CA GLY A 213 15.67 9.28 21.10
C GLY A 213 14.27 8.70 21.23
N ILE A 214 14.08 7.67 22.07
CA ILE A 214 12.75 7.12 22.36
C ILE A 214 11.87 8.18 23.05
N ALA A 215 12.41 8.91 24.02
CA ALA A 215 11.69 10.00 24.68
C ALA A 215 11.32 11.11 23.68
N TYR A 216 12.21 11.44 22.76
CA TYR A 216 11.97 12.39 21.67
C TYR A 216 10.83 11.92 20.73
N ILE A 217 10.82 10.66 20.33
CA ILE A 217 9.76 10.09 19.50
C ILE A 217 8.40 10.17 20.20
N ASN A 218 8.36 9.81 21.48
CA ASN A 218 7.15 9.88 22.29
C ASN A 218 6.62 11.31 22.42
N TRP A 219 7.52 12.28 22.65
CA TRP A 219 7.17 13.69 22.64
C TRP A 219 6.57 14.11 21.27
N ALA A 220 7.22 13.76 20.18
CA ALA A 220 6.75 14.11 18.85
C ALA A 220 5.34 13.55 18.58
N HIS A 221 5.13 12.27 18.86
CA HIS A 221 3.82 11.63 18.64
C HIS A 221 2.74 12.21 19.57
N SER A 222 3.05 12.55 20.82
CA SER A 222 2.09 13.15 21.75
C SER A 222 1.64 14.56 21.31
N ASN A 223 2.45 15.26 20.51
CA ASN A 223 2.11 16.54 19.89
C ASN A 223 1.52 16.39 18.46
N GLY A 224 1.31 15.16 17.98
CA GLY A 224 0.76 14.88 16.67
C GLY A 224 1.73 15.03 15.50
N TYR A 225 3.03 15.18 15.78
CA TYR A 225 4.05 15.27 14.74
C TYR A 225 4.41 13.88 14.21
N LYS A 226 4.67 13.78 12.90
CA LYS A 226 5.31 12.61 12.29
C LYS A 226 6.81 12.67 12.55
N VAL A 227 7.42 11.50 12.76
CA VAL A 227 8.87 11.38 12.89
C VAL A 227 9.43 10.77 11.61
N TRP A 228 10.20 11.56 10.86
CA TRP A 228 10.91 11.12 9.65
C TRP A 228 12.41 11.20 9.91
N PRO A 229 13.03 10.17 10.50
CA PRO A 229 14.42 10.23 10.87
C PRO A 229 15.32 10.37 9.65
N MET A 230 16.38 11.17 9.80
CA MET A 230 17.39 11.38 8.77
C MET A 230 18.48 10.31 8.87
N ILE A 231 18.93 9.85 7.70
CA ILE A 231 20.16 9.06 7.56
C ILE A 231 21.27 10.02 7.13
N SER A 232 22.28 10.20 7.96
CA SER A 232 23.43 11.05 7.67
C SER A 232 24.57 10.24 7.06
N ASN A 233 25.23 10.79 6.04
CA ASN A 233 26.46 10.25 5.46
C ASN A 233 27.69 11.13 5.76
N ALA A 234 27.58 12.08 6.69
CA ALA A 234 28.63 13.07 6.96
C ALA A 234 29.95 12.40 7.39
N ASP A 235 29.89 11.39 8.25
CA ASP A 235 31.06 10.70 8.77
C ASP A 235 31.63 9.67 7.76
N ALA A 236 30.76 9.04 6.96
CA ALA A 236 31.14 8.05 5.96
C ALA A 236 31.80 8.65 4.71
N GLY A 237 31.36 9.85 4.34
CA GLY A 237 31.86 10.58 3.16
C GLY A 237 31.38 10.03 1.82
N ILE A 238 31.71 10.76 0.75
CA ILE A 238 31.20 10.50 -0.60
C ILE A 238 31.56 9.11 -1.14
N LYS A 239 32.79 8.65 -0.90
CA LYS A 239 33.27 7.35 -1.43
C LYS A 239 32.48 6.18 -0.85
N VAL A 240 32.25 6.18 0.44
CA VAL A 240 31.48 5.14 1.13
C VAL A 240 30.03 5.19 0.68
N THR A 241 29.43 6.35 0.68
CA THR A 241 28.05 6.55 0.21
C THR A 241 27.86 6.06 -1.22
N SER A 242 28.76 6.45 -2.15
CA SER A 242 28.72 5.99 -3.54
C SER A 242 28.83 4.45 -3.64
N THR A 243 29.71 3.84 -2.85
CA THR A 243 29.88 2.39 -2.83
C THR A 243 28.62 1.67 -2.37
N ILE A 244 27.89 2.23 -1.40
CA ILE A 244 26.63 1.65 -0.90
C ILE A 244 25.52 1.84 -1.93
N LEU A 245 25.33 3.05 -2.44
CA LEU A 245 24.23 3.38 -3.34
C LEU A 245 24.37 2.70 -4.72
N ASN A 246 25.57 2.36 -5.15
CA ASN A 246 25.81 1.66 -6.41
C ASN A 246 25.84 0.11 -6.28
N SER A 247 25.48 -0.45 -5.13
CA SER A 247 25.37 -1.89 -4.94
C SER A 247 24.00 -2.27 -4.40
N TYR A 248 23.31 -3.16 -5.09
CA TYR A 248 21.99 -3.65 -4.67
C TYR A 248 22.04 -4.28 -3.28
N SER A 249 22.99 -5.18 -3.04
CA SER A 249 23.11 -5.90 -1.77
C SER A 249 23.35 -4.96 -0.58
N LYS A 250 24.14 -3.89 -0.80
CA LYS A 250 24.40 -2.88 0.24
C LYS A 250 23.21 -1.96 0.47
N ARG A 251 22.46 -1.62 -0.59
CA ARG A 251 21.18 -0.88 -0.43
C ARG A 251 20.15 -1.69 0.36
N GLN A 252 20.10 -3.02 0.14
CA GLN A 252 19.21 -3.89 0.92
C GLN A 252 19.57 -3.92 2.41
N GLN A 253 20.82 -3.67 2.76
CA GLN A 253 21.26 -3.60 4.15
C GLN A 253 20.88 -2.28 4.83
N LEU A 254 20.56 -1.22 4.04
CA LEU A 254 20.07 0.07 4.56
C LEU A 254 18.59 0.03 4.97
N ILE A 255 17.84 -0.94 4.54
CA ILE A 255 16.39 -1.05 4.67
C ILE A 255 16.06 -2.13 5.69
#